data_3c219f7c552166f76146963143f99c0b
#
_entry.id   3c219f7c552166f76146963143f99c0b
#
_cell.length_a   1.000
_cell.length_b   1.000
_cell.length_c   1.000
_cell.angle_alpha   90.00
_cell.angle_beta   90.00
_cell.angle_gamma   90.00
#
_symmetry.space_group_name_H-M   'P 1'
#
loop_
_entity.id
_entity.type
_entity.pdbx_description
1 polymer ?
#
loop_
_entity_poly.entity_id
_entity_poly.type
_entity_poly.pdbx_seq_one_letter_code
_entity_poly.pdbx_strand_id
1 'polypeptide(L)'
;MGTKGMRYSLVSREVIADSIETVVGGQGFDGLVTIGGCDKNMPACVMAMARLNRPSIFVYGGSIKPGSNRTDVVSVFEAVGKHSEGLMSDIELTEIESSAIPGPGSCGGMYTANTMASAIEALGMSLPNSSAQEAESQSKINDSFSAGEAMMHLITNDIKPRDIMTKGAFENAIAVVIALGGSTNAVLHLLAIAHEAKVDLSLDDFERIGKRTPVLADLRPSGNYLMSELIDIGGIVPLMKQMLEKDLIDGSQMTVTGKTLEENLSGYDHYPVSYTHLRAHETPRH
;
A
#
# COMPACT_ATOMS: atom_id res chain seq x y z
N MET A 1 -7.57 -15.61 -10.90
CA MET A 1 -8.51 -14.67 -11.55
C MET A 1 -9.25 -15.41 -12.64
N GLY A 2 -10.33 -14.81 -13.22
CA GLY A 2 -11.12 -15.47 -14.28
C GLY A 2 -12.09 -16.57 -13.84
N THR A 3 -12.10 -16.97 -12.58
CA THR A 3 -12.99 -18.00 -12.05
C THR A 3 -14.26 -17.39 -11.43
N LYS A 4 -15.27 -18.24 -11.17
CA LYS A 4 -16.48 -17.85 -10.44
C LYS A 4 -16.19 -17.31 -9.04
N GLY A 5 -15.05 -17.68 -8.44
CA GLY A 5 -14.58 -17.21 -7.13
C GLY A 5 -14.35 -15.71 -7.07
N MET A 6 -14.05 -15.04 -8.18
CA MET A 6 -13.88 -13.59 -8.22
C MET A 6 -15.11 -12.78 -7.79
N ARG A 7 -16.31 -13.36 -7.85
CA ARG A 7 -17.54 -12.72 -7.36
C ARG A 7 -17.53 -12.47 -5.86
N TYR A 8 -16.69 -13.20 -5.11
CA TYR A 8 -16.55 -13.05 -3.66
C TYR A 8 -15.44 -12.08 -3.26
N SER A 9 -14.66 -11.57 -4.22
CA SER A 9 -13.48 -10.74 -3.92
C SER A 9 -13.82 -9.49 -3.12
N LEU A 10 -14.76 -8.65 -3.58
CA LEU A 10 -15.12 -7.43 -2.84
C LEU A 10 -15.85 -7.74 -1.53
N VAL A 11 -16.75 -8.72 -1.54
CA VAL A 11 -17.51 -9.15 -0.34
C VAL A 11 -16.56 -9.65 0.77
N SER A 12 -15.42 -10.26 0.41
CA SER A 12 -14.44 -10.75 1.39
C SER A 12 -13.89 -9.63 2.27
N ARG A 13 -13.85 -8.39 1.79
CA ARG A 13 -13.42 -7.23 2.60
C ARG A 13 -14.30 -7.05 3.84
N GLU A 14 -15.61 -7.08 3.66
CA GLU A 14 -16.55 -6.93 4.77
C GLU A 14 -16.47 -8.11 5.73
N VAL A 15 -16.47 -9.34 5.19
CA VAL A 15 -16.40 -10.57 6.00
C VAL A 15 -15.12 -10.62 6.85
N ILE A 16 -13.98 -10.20 6.30
CA ILE A 16 -12.71 -10.14 7.02
C ILE A 16 -12.78 -9.09 8.13
N ALA A 17 -13.30 -7.89 7.84
CA ALA A 17 -13.45 -6.82 8.83
C ALA A 17 -14.35 -7.26 9.99
N ASP A 18 -15.50 -7.88 9.69
CA ASP A 18 -16.45 -8.41 10.67
C ASP A 18 -15.83 -9.53 11.52
N SER A 19 -15.02 -10.41 10.90
CA SER A 19 -14.33 -11.50 11.59
C SER A 19 -13.30 -10.96 12.59
N ILE A 20 -12.50 -9.97 12.20
CA ILE A 20 -11.51 -9.33 13.08
C ILE A 20 -12.23 -8.63 14.24
N GLU A 21 -13.25 -7.84 13.95
CA GLU A 21 -14.04 -7.13 14.96
C GLU A 21 -14.67 -8.08 15.97
N THR A 22 -15.27 -9.17 15.47
CA THR A 22 -15.89 -10.21 16.30
C THR A 22 -14.89 -10.87 17.26
N VAL A 23 -13.73 -11.26 16.78
CA VAL A 23 -12.71 -11.92 17.59
C VAL A 23 -12.11 -10.94 18.61
N VAL A 24 -11.67 -9.78 18.18
CA VAL A 24 -11.04 -8.78 19.06
C VAL A 24 -12.02 -8.27 20.10
N GLY A 25 -13.26 -7.98 19.70
CA GLY A 25 -14.33 -7.53 20.59
C GLY A 25 -14.73 -8.62 21.59
N GLY A 26 -14.94 -9.84 21.09
CA GLY A 26 -15.37 -10.99 21.91
C GLY A 26 -14.33 -11.42 22.93
N GLN A 27 -13.05 -11.38 22.59
CA GLN A 27 -11.94 -11.71 23.50
C GLN A 27 -11.51 -10.54 24.40
N GLY A 28 -11.93 -9.31 24.08
CA GLY A 28 -11.58 -8.14 24.87
C GLY A 28 -10.11 -7.74 24.77
N PHE A 29 -9.45 -7.92 23.61
CA PHE A 29 -8.04 -7.59 23.42
C PHE A 29 -7.80 -6.06 23.55
N ASP A 30 -6.70 -5.67 24.16
CA ASP A 30 -6.33 -4.27 24.39
C ASP A 30 -5.74 -3.60 23.16
N GLY A 31 -5.17 -4.38 22.25
CA GLY A 31 -4.54 -3.89 21.02
C GLY A 31 -4.56 -4.89 19.90
N LEU A 32 -4.23 -4.43 18.69
CA LEU A 32 -4.36 -5.21 17.47
C LEU A 32 -3.19 -4.96 16.52
N VAL A 33 -2.41 -6.00 16.23
CA VAL A 33 -1.49 -6.03 15.09
C VAL A 33 -2.16 -6.80 13.97
N THR A 34 -2.36 -6.19 12.80
CA THR A 34 -2.86 -6.90 11.62
C THR A 34 -1.78 -7.03 10.56
N ILE A 35 -1.73 -8.19 9.91
CA ILE A 35 -0.82 -8.46 8.80
C ILE A 35 -1.67 -8.70 7.55
N GLY A 36 -1.44 -7.93 6.52
CA GLY A 36 -2.16 -8.04 5.26
C GLY A 36 -1.25 -7.95 4.06
N GLY A 37 -1.64 -8.62 2.96
CA GLY A 37 -0.81 -8.68 1.75
C GLY A 37 -1.59 -8.73 0.45
N CYS A 38 -2.92 -8.46 0.46
CA CYS A 38 -3.71 -8.47 -0.76
C CYS A 38 -4.75 -7.36 -0.75
N ASP A 39 -5.28 -7.06 -1.94
CA ASP A 39 -6.11 -5.88 -2.24
C ASP A 39 -7.39 -5.75 -1.41
N LYS A 40 -7.96 -6.83 -0.89
CA LYS A 40 -9.20 -6.80 -0.10
C LYS A 40 -8.96 -6.98 1.41
N ASN A 41 -7.98 -7.80 1.81
CA ASN A 41 -7.73 -8.02 3.23
C ASN A 41 -7.08 -6.81 3.92
N MET A 42 -6.24 -6.05 3.22
CA MET A 42 -5.60 -4.86 3.80
C MET A 42 -6.62 -3.77 4.17
N PRO A 43 -7.51 -3.31 3.27
CA PRO A 43 -8.54 -2.36 3.68
C PRO A 43 -9.47 -2.93 4.74
N ALA A 44 -9.78 -4.24 4.72
CA ALA A 44 -10.56 -4.89 5.77
C ALA A 44 -9.91 -4.79 7.15
N CYS A 45 -8.60 -5.03 7.23
CA CYS A 45 -7.83 -4.85 8.47
C CYS A 45 -7.97 -3.42 9.02
N VAL A 46 -7.77 -2.42 8.16
CA VAL A 46 -7.83 -1.01 8.56
C VAL A 46 -9.26 -0.57 8.91
N MET A 47 -10.29 -1.09 8.21
CA MET A 47 -11.70 -0.91 8.60
C MET A 47 -11.98 -1.45 10.00
N ALA A 48 -11.53 -2.67 10.30
CA ALA A 48 -11.69 -3.27 11.63
C ALA A 48 -10.98 -2.45 12.72
N MET A 49 -9.75 -1.96 12.45
CA MET A 49 -9.04 -1.05 13.36
C MET A 49 -9.86 0.22 13.65
N ALA A 50 -10.42 0.84 12.59
CA ALA A 50 -11.24 2.03 12.73
C ALA A 50 -12.51 1.78 13.53
N ARG A 51 -13.20 0.64 13.32
CA ARG A 51 -14.41 0.24 14.06
C ARG A 51 -14.11 0.03 15.54
N LEU A 52 -13.12 -0.80 15.84
CA LEU A 52 -12.72 -1.15 17.21
C LEU A 52 -12.16 0.04 17.97
N ASN A 53 -11.45 0.91 17.29
CA ASN A 53 -10.77 2.08 17.86
C ASN A 53 -9.95 1.76 19.11
N ARG A 54 -9.22 0.65 19.08
CA ARG A 54 -8.23 0.23 20.07
C ARG A 54 -6.84 0.43 19.49
N PRO A 55 -5.80 0.65 20.30
CA PRO A 55 -4.43 0.75 19.83
C PRO A 55 -4.14 -0.30 18.76
N SER A 56 -3.71 0.11 17.57
CA SER A 56 -3.59 -0.79 16.43
C SER A 56 -2.49 -0.36 15.48
N ILE A 57 -1.82 -1.34 14.88
CA ILE A 57 -0.81 -1.13 13.84
C ILE A 57 -0.98 -2.14 12.71
N PHE A 58 -0.79 -1.68 11.48
CA PHE A 58 -0.82 -2.52 10.29
C PHE A 58 0.60 -2.87 9.85
N VAL A 59 0.83 -4.13 9.48
CA VAL A 59 2.08 -4.64 8.90
C VAL A 59 1.78 -5.17 7.50
N TYR A 60 2.47 -4.65 6.50
CA TYR A 60 2.38 -5.17 5.15
C TYR A 60 3.19 -6.46 5.01
N GLY A 61 2.60 -7.50 4.41
CA GLY A 61 3.27 -8.78 4.19
C GLY A 61 4.44 -8.74 3.20
N GLY A 62 4.58 -7.64 2.45
CA GLY A 62 5.68 -7.40 1.54
C GLY A 62 5.39 -7.75 0.08
N SER A 63 6.17 -7.16 -0.82
CA SER A 63 6.06 -7.38 -2.27
C SER A 63 6.79 -8.65 -2.68
N ILE A 64 6.29 -9.32 -3.73
CA ILE A 64 6.95 -10.48 -4.33
C ILE A 64 8.15 -10.01 -5.18
N LYS A 65 9.21 -10.80 -5.20
CA LYS A 65 10.31 -10.62 -6.15
C LYS A 65 9.86 -10.93 -7.56
N PRO A 66 10.35 -10.20 -8.58
CA PRO A 66 10.11 -10.56 -9.95
C PRO A 66 10.82 -11.88 -10.29
N GLY A 67 10.31 -12.57 -11.30
CA GLY A 67 10.98 -13.70 -11.90
C GLY A 67 12.16 -13.29 -12.77
N SER A 68 12.79 -14.27 -13.42
CA SER A 68 13.84 -14.03 -14.39
C SER A 68 13.34 -13.07 -15.50
N ASN A 69 14.23 -12.21 -15.98
CA ASN A 69 13.91 -11.20 -17.01
C ASN A 69 12.81 -10.19 -16.60
N ARG A 70 12.70 -9.86 -15.28
CA ARG A 70 11.71 -8.92 -14.74
C ARG A 70 10.26 -9.35 -15.03
N THR A 71 10.01 -10.66 -15.10
CA THR A 71 8.66 -11.19 -15.28
C THR A 71 7.84 -11.05 -14.00
N ASP A 72 6.56 -10.73 -14.17
CA ASP A 72 5.59 -10.58 -13.10
C ASP A 72 4.22 -11.19 -13.51
N VAL A 73 3.18 -10.97 -12.71
CA VAL A 73 1.84 -11.49 -13.00
C VAL A 73 1.28 -10.95 -14.33
N VAL A 74 1.64 -9.72 -14.73
CA VAL A 74 1.20 -9.16 -16.02
C VAL A 74 1.87 -9.88 -17.18
N SER A 75 3.14 -10.27 -17.04
CA SER A 75 3.84 -11.07 -18.04
C SER A 75 3.10 -12.39 -18.32
N VAL A 76 2.51 -13.01 -17.27
CA VAL A 76 1.68 -14.22 -17.45
C VAL A 76 0.39 -13.90 -18.21
N PHE A 77 -0.30 -12.79 -17.88
CA PHE A 77 -1.53 -12.41 -18.60
C PHE A 77 -1.26 -12.08 -20.07
N GLU A 78 -0.17 -11.40 -20.38
CA GLU A 78 0.26 -11.13 -21.75
C GLU A 78 0.59 -12.42 -22.50
N ALA A 79 1.28 -13.37 -21.84
CA ALA A 79 1.60 -14.68 -22.39
C ALA A 79 0.31 -15.49 -22.69
N VAL A 80 -0.66 -15.52 -21.78
CA VAL A 80 -1.97 -16.16 -22.00
C VAL A 80 -2.69 -15.53 -23.20
N GLY A 81 -2.64 -14.20 -23.33
CA GLY A 81 -3.20 -13.49 -24.48
C GLY A 81 -2.55 -13.93 -25.80
N LYS A 82 -1.21 -13.90 -25.87
CA LYS A 82 -0.45 -14.35 -27.06
C LYS A 82 -0.71 -15.82 -27.40
N HIS A 83 -0.76 -16.67 -26.38
CA HIS A 83 -1.06 -18.09 -26.56
C HIS A 83 -2.46 -18.30 -27.17
N SER A 84 -3.48 -17.57 -26.66
CA SER A 84 -4.86 -17.68 -27.18
C SER A 84 -4.98 -17.24 -28.64
N GLU A 85 -4.07 -16.38 -29.12
CA GLU A 85 -3.99 -15.91 -30.50
C GLU A 85 -3.07 -16.82 -31.38
N GLY A 86 -2.51 -17.90 -30.81
CA GLY A 86 -1.61 -18.81 -31.52
C GLY A 86 -0.20 -18.24 -31.78
N LEU A 87 0.16 -17.16 -31.10
CA LEU A 87 1.46 -16.47 -31.21
C LEU A 87 2.51 -16.98 -30.21
N MET A 88 2.14 -17.93 -29.36
CA MET A 88 2.99 -18.53 -28.32
C MET A 88 2.64 -20.01 -28.17
N SER A 89 3.64 -20.88 -28.01
CA SER A 89 3.46 -22.31 -27.76
C SER A 89 3.10 -22.62 -26.30
N ASP A 90 2.57 -23.82 -26.04
CA ASP A 90 2.31 -24.34 -24.70
C ASP A 90 3.59 -24.37 -23.83
N ILE A 91 4.73 -24.69 -24.43
CA ILE A 91 6.02 -24.76 -23.74
C ILE A 91 6.43 -23.37 -23.25
N GLU A 92 6.42 -22.37 -24.13
CA GLU A 92 6.78 -20.99 -23.80
C GLU A 92 5.83 -20.40 -22.73
N LEU A 93 4.53 -20.67 -22.82
CA LEU A 93 3.56 -20.25 -21.80
C LEU A 93 3.90 -20.89 -20.43
N THR A 94 4.15 -22.20 -20.40
CA THR A 94 4.50 -22.93 -19.18
C THR A 94 5.80 -22.42 -18.54
N GLU A 95 6.80 -22.06 -19.36
CA GLU A 95 8.04 -21.46 -18.87
C GLU A 95 7.81 -20.11 -18.17
N ILE A 96 6.98 -19.26 -18.76
CA ILE A 96 6.62 -17.96 -18.14
C ILE A 96 5.82 -18.17 -16.87
N GLU A 97 4.78 -19.02 -16.88
CA GLU A 97 3.96 -19.31 -15.72
C GLU A 97 4.77 -19.85 -14.53
N SER A 98 5.75 -20.69 -14.79
CA SER A 98 6.59 -21.31 -13.76
C SER A 98 7.67 -20.39 -13.18
N SER A 99 8.02 -19.32 -13.88
CA SER A 99 9.15 -18.44 -13.52
C SER A 99 8.77 -17.01 -13.15
N ALA A 100 7.54 -16.57 -13.45
CA ALA A 100 7.17 -15.16 -13.39
C ALA A 100 7.06 -14.58 -11.97
N ILE A 101 6.63 -15.39 -11.01
CA ILE A 101 6.35 -14.96 -9.62
C ILE A 101 6.91 -15.98 -8.62
N PRO A 102 8.23 -16.08 -8.48
CA PRO A 102 8.86 -17.06 -7.60
C PRO A 102 8.77 -16.63 -6.14
N GLY A 103 8.24 -17.50 -5.29
CA GLY A 103 8.21 -17.27 -3.84
C GLY A 103 6.98 -16.51 -3.32
N PRO A 104 7.00 -16.12 -2.04
CA PRO A 104 5.90 -15.42 -1.38
C PRO A 104 5.94 -13.92 -1.64
N GLY A 105 4.80 -13.28 -1.44
CA GLY A 105 4.63 -11.83 -1.48
C GLY A 105 3.40 -11.41 -2.27
N SER A 106 3.10 -10.12 -2.19
CA SER A 106 2.05 -9.47 -2.96
C SER A 106 2.55 -9.08 -4.35
N CYS A 107 1.66 -8.66 -5.23
CA CYS A 107 1.97 -8.30 -6.62
C CYS A 107 3.23 -7.42 -6.75
N GLY A 108 4.03 -7.67 -7.81
CA GLY A 108 5.30 -6.98 -8.05
C GLY A 108 5.22 -5.57 -8.64
N GLY A 109 4.03 -5.09 -9.04
CA GLY A 109 3.80 -3.74 -9.55
C GLY A 109 2.95 -2.89 -8.58
N MET A 110 2.68 -1.63 -8.95
CA MET A 110 1.80 -0.73 -8.20
C MET A 110 0.31 -1.06 -8.47
N TYR A 111 -0.02 -2.34 -8.36
CA TYR A 111 -1.39 -2.83 -8.36
C TYR A 111 -2.05 -2.52 -7.01
N THR A 112 -3.27 -2.99 -6.79
CA THR A 112 -4.04 -2.60 -5.59
C THR A 112 -3.35 -2.97 -4.27
N ALA A 113 -2.60 -4.08 -4.21
CA ALA A 113 -1.90 -4.48 -3.00
C ALA A 113 -0.84 -3.44 -2.58
N ASN A 114 0.13 -3.12 -3.45
CA ASN A 114 1.14 -2.11 -3.16
C ASN A 114 0.55 -0.71 -3.02
N THR A 115 -0.51 -0.39 -3.79
CA THR A 115 -1.25 0.87 -3.65
C THR A 115 -1.86 1.02 -2.25
N MET A 116 -2.53 0.00 -1.74
CA MET A 116 -3.13 0.07 -0.40
C MET A 116 -2.08 0.04 0.70
N ALA A 117 -0.99 -0.72 0.54
CA ALA A 117 0.12 -0.68 1.50
C ALA A 117 0.70 0.74 1.62
N SER A 118 0.97 1.40 0.49
CA SER A 118 1.47 2.78 0.44
C SER A 118 0.45 3.79 0.99
N ALA A 119 -0.83 3.60 0.69
CA ALA A 119 -1.91 4.43 1.25
C ALA A 119 -1.99 4.30 2.78
N ILE A 120 -1.89 3.09 3.32
CA ILE A 120 -1.94 2.82 4.76
C ILE A 120 -0.73 3.44 5.47
N GLU A 121 0.45 3.40 4.85
CA GLU A 121 1.64 4.06 5.39
C GLU A 121 1.48 5.58 5.40
N ALA A 122 1.03 6.18 4.30
CA ALA A 122 0.76 7.61 4.21
C ALA A 122 -0.39 8.08 5.13
N LEU A 123 -1.35 7.19 5.42
CA LEU A 123 -2.41 7.38 6.42
C LEU A 123 -1.87 7.37 7.85
N GLY A 124 -0.62 6.93 8.06
CA GLY A 124 0.01 6.83 9.37
C GLY A 124 -0.24 5.54 10.14
N MET A 125 -0.88 4.52 9.53
CA MET A 125 -1.28 3.28 10.22
C MET A 125 -0.26 2.14 10.14
N SER A 126 0.88 2.33 9.47
CA SER A 126 2.03 1.42 9.49
C SER A 126 3.34 2.19 9.72
N LEU A 127 4.39 1.46 10.04
CA LEU A 127 5.72 2.07 10.24
C LEU A 127 6.26 2.66 8.93
N PRO A 128 7.15 3.67 9.01
CA PRO A 128 7.82 4.21 7.83
C PRO A 128 8.55 3.12 7.04
N ASN A 129 8.35 3.13 5.72
CA ASN A 129 8.86 2.16 4.75
C ASN A 129 8.34 0.71 4.90
N SER A 130 7.32 0.47 5.73
CA SER A 130 6.69 -0.85 5.87
C SER A 130 6.05 -1.33 4.58
N SER A 131 5.51 -0.41 3.77
CA SER A 131 4.88 -0.71 2.48
C SER A 131 5.86 -1.06 1.36
N ALA A 132 7.13 -0.71 1.52
CA ALA A 132 8.15 -0.83 0.48
C ALA A 132 9.28 -1.79 0.89
N GLN A 133 8.90 -3.04 1.13
CA GLN A 133 9.82 -4.12 1.49
C GLN A 133 9.41 -5.41 0.78
N GLU A 134 10.41 -6.22 0.41
CA GLU A 134 10.15 -7.57 -0.11
C GLU A 134 9.75 -8.52 1.01
N ALA A 135 8.84 -9.46 0.71
CA ALA A 135 8.25 -10.37 1.71
C ALA A 135 9.26 -11.23 2.46
N GLU A 136 10.35 -11.64 1.82
CA GLU A 136 11.39 -12.49 2.40
C GLU A 136 12.63 -11.71 2.86
N SER A 137 12.56 -10.37 2.86
CA SER A 137 13.72 -9.55 3.22
C SER A 137 13.97 -9.50 4.74
N GLN A 138 15.24 -9.30 5.13
CA GLN A 138 15.59 -9.04 6.52
C GLN A 138 14.94 -7.76 7.03
N SER A 139 14.74 -6.75 6.16
CA SER A 139 14.04 -5.52 6.50
C SER A 139 12.57 -5.79 6.90
N LYS A 140 11.88 -6.72 6.24
CA LYS A 140 10.51 -7.12 6.60
C LYS A 140 10.44 -7.86 7.94
N ILE A 141 11.42 -8.69 8.25
CA ILE A 141 11.53 -9.34 9.56
C ILE A 141 11.73 -8.28 10.65
N ASN A 142 12.63 -7.33 10.43
CA ASN A 142 12.89 -6.23 11.36
C ASN A 142 11.66 -5.33 11.54
N ASP A 143 10.96 -5.00 10.45
CA ASP A 143 9.71 -4.22 10.45
C ASP A 143 8.64 -4.89 11.33
N SER A 144 8.47 -6.20 11.17
CA SER A 144 7.52 -6.98 11.97
C SER A 144 7.86 -6.96 13.46
N PHE A 145 9.15 -7.00 13.80
CA PHE A 145 9.61 -6.90 15.17
C PHE A 145 9.36 -5.48 15.73
N SER A 146 9.74 -4.45 14.99
CA SER A 146 9.53 -3.04 15.38
C SER A 146 8.05 -2.68 15.49
N ALA A 147 7.16 -3.32 14.71
CA ALA A 147 5.72 -3.15 14.86
C ALA A 147 5.21 -3.63 16.23
N GLY A 148 5.82 -4.66 16.82
CA GLY A 148 5.54 -5.10 18.18
C GLY A 148 5.94 -4.06 19.23
N GLU A 149 7.10 -3.42 19.07
CA GLU A 149 7.55 -2.35 19.94
C GLU A 149 6.65 -1.11 19.84
N ALA A 150 6.30 -0.71 18.61
CA ALA A 150 5.37 0.37 18.36
C ALA A 150 3.98 0.09 18.95
N MET A 151 3.51 -1.16 18.89
CA MET A 151 2.24 -1.57 19.49
C MET A 151 2.22 -1.34 21.01
N MET A 152 3.31 -1.67 21.70
CA MET A 152 3.44 -1.41 23.14
C MET A 152 3.44 0.08 23.45
N HIS A 153 4.06 0.90 22.58
CA HIS A 153 4.00 2.36 22.72
C HIS A 153 2.57 2.90 22.55
N LEU A 154 1.84 2.41 21.53
CA LEU A 154 0.45 2.79 21.28
C LEU A 154 -0.48 2.46 22.47
N ILE A 155 -0.34 1.25 23.06
CA ILE A 155 -1.10 0.84 24.25
C ILE A 155 -0.79 1.74 25.44
N THR A 156 0.50 1.97 25.71
CA THR A 156 0.95 2.74 26.88
C THR A 156 0.47 4.18 26.84
N ASN A 157 0.38 4.78 25.65
CA ASN A 157 -0.01 6.18 25.45
C ASN A 157 -1.48 6.33 25.03
N ASP A 158 -2.25 5.24 24.98
CA ASP A 158 -3.68 5.20 24.57
C ASP A 158 -3.92 5.84 23.17
N ILE A 159 -2.96 5.70 22.24
CA ILE A 159 -3.09 6.21 20.88
C ILE A 159 -3.93 5.24 20.05
N LYS A 160 -5.02 5.72 19.49
CA LYS A 160 -6.04 4.92 18.80
C LYS A 160 -6.09 5.24 17.30
N PRO A 161 -6.61 4.34 16.47
CA PRO A 161 -6.73 4.54 15.03
C PRO A 161 -7.43 5.85 14.63
N ARG A 162 -8.49 6.25 15.34
CA ARG A 162 -9.21 7.50 15.01
C ARG A 162 -8.46 8.77 15.41
N ASP A 163 -7.44 8.69 16.25
CA ASP A 163 -6.54 9.81 16.55
C ASP A 163 -5.58 10.05 15.38
N ILE A 164 -5.28 8.99 14.59
CA ILE A 164 -4.38 9.00 13.44
C ILE A 164 -5.16 9.23 12.14
N MET A 165 -6.28 8.53 11.95
CA MET A 165 -7.10 8.55 10.73
C MET A 165 -7.93 9.86 10.64
N THR A 166 -7.25 10.99 10.57
CA THR A 166 -7.88 12.31 10.39
C THR A 166 -8.20 12.58 8.92
N LYS A 167 -8.97 13.63 8.63
CA LYS A 167 -9.20 14.08 7.25
C LYS A 167 -7.88 14.37 6.53
N GLY A 168 -6.92 15.06 7.19
CA GLY A 168 -5.61 15.35 6.63
C GLY A 168 -4.80 14.10 6.32
N ALA A 169 -4.84 13.09 7.19
CA ALA A 169 -4.19 11.81 6.94
C ALA A 169 -4.78 11.07 5.73
N PHE A 170 -6.11 11.10 5.54
CA PHE A 170 -6.73 10.57 4.31
C PHE A 170 -6.33 11.36 3.07
N GLU A 171 -6.22 12.67 3.15
CA GLU A 171 -5.75 13.50 2.04
C GLU A 171 -4.29 13.18 1.67
N ASN A 172 -3.43 12.92 2.65
CA ASN A 172 -2.07 12.41 2.43
C ASN A 172 -2.08 11.07 1.69
N ALA A 173 -2.89 10.12 2.15
CA ALA A 173 -3.02 8.81 1.51
C ALA A 173 -3.47 8.94 0.04
N ILE A 174 -4.45 9.79 -0.25
CA ILE A 174 -4.91 10.07 -1.62
C ILE A 174 -3.79 10.66 -2.47
N ALA A 175 -3.08 11.66 -1.96
CA ALA A 175 -1.98 12.31 -2.68
C ALA A 175 -0.86 11.32 -3.01
N VAL A 176 -0.46 10.47 -2.06
CA VAL A 176 0.58 9.44 -2.27
C VAL A 176 0.13 8.40 -3.30
N VAL A 177 -1.12 7.93 -3.24
CA VAL A 177 -1.68 7.01 -4.25
C VAL A 177 -1.61 7.61 -5.65
N ILE A 178 -1.97 8.88 -5.81
CA ILE A 178 -1.92 9.58 -7.11
C ILE A 178 -0.48 9.74 -7.57
N ALA A 179 0.43 10.16 -6.69
CA ALA A 179 1.85 10.34 -7.01
C ALA A 179 2.54 9.03 -7.47
N LEU A 180 2.11 7.90 -6.94
CA LEU A 180 2.58 6.56 -7.33
C LEU A 180 1.93 6.01 -8.61
N GLY A 181 0.92 6.69 -9.18
CA GLY A 181 0.12 6.13 -10.26
C GLY A 181 -0.65 4.87 -9.83
N GLY A 182 -1.13 4.87 -8.59
CA GLY A 182 -1.74 3.70 -7.94
C GLY A 182 -3.10 3.30 -8.51
N SER A 183 -3.59 2.16 -8.08
CA SER A 183 -4.84 1.55 -8.51
C SER A 183 -6.07 2.38 -8.10
N THR A 184 -7.02 2.52 -9.00
CA THR A 184 -8.32 3.16 -8.75
C THR A 184 -9.16 2.45 -7.67
N ASN A 185 -8.87 1.18 -7.35
CA ASN A 185 -9.47 0.49 -6.21
C ASN A 185 -9.23 1.22 -4.87
N ALA A 186 -8.16 2.02 -4.76
CA ALA A 186 -7.90 2.82 -3.57
C ALA A 186 -9.04 3.79 -3.25
N VAL A 187 -9.71 4.34 -4.26
CA VAL A 187 -10.89 5.22 -4.07
C VAL A 187 -11.97 4.48 -3.28
N LEU A 188 -12.36 3.30 -3.76
CA LEU A 188 -13.34 2.44 -3.11
C LEU A 188 -12.96 2.09 -1.67
N HIS A 189 -11.67 1.80 -1.44
CA HIS A 189 -11.19 1.34 -0.15
C HIS A 189 -11.01 2.49 0.86
N LEU A 190 -10.44 3.61 0.44
CA LEU A 190 -10.27 4.78 1.31
C LEU A 190 -11.62 5.37 1.74
N LEU A 191 -12.62 5.41 0.86
CA LEU A 191 -13.98 5.81 1.23
C LEU A 191 -14.58 4.88 2.31
N ALA A 192 -14.41 3.56 2.15
CA ALA A 192 -14.91 2.60 3.13
C ALA A 192 -14.18 2.74 4.50
N ILE A 193 -12.85 2.89 4.48
CA ILE A 193 -12.07 3.10 5.71
C ILE A 193 -12.46 4.42 6.39
N ALA A 194 -12.61 5.51 5.64
CA ALA A 194 -13.02 6.80 6.16
C ALA A 194 -14.41 6.76 6.82
N HIS A 195 -15.35 6.02 6.20
CA HIS A 195 -16.67 5.79 6.78
C HIS A 195 -16.56 5.14 8.17
N GLU A 196 -15.77 4.07 8.29
CA GLU A 196 -15.54 3.38 9.56
C GLU A 196 -14.78 4.23 10.60
N ALA A 197 -13.87 5.07 10.12
CA ALA A 197 -13.15 6.04 10.94
C ALA A 197 -14.01 7.26 11.36
N LYS A 198 -15.23 7.39 10.82
CA LYS A 198 -16.13 8.53 11.00
C LYS A 198 -15.56 9.84 10.45
N VAL A 199 -14.82 9.75 9.35
CA VAL A 199 -14.25 10.88 8.61
C VAL A 199 -15.10 11.14 7.37
N ASP A 200 -15.50 12.39 7.17
CA ASP A 200 -16.22 12.83 5.98
C ASP A 200 -15.25 12.94 4.80
N LEU A 201 -15.22 11.89 3.98
CA LEU A 201 -14.44 11.77 2.76
C LEU A 201 -15.37 11.53 1.58
N SER A 202 -15.20 12.28 0.50
CA SER A 202 -16.03 12.20 -0.69
C SER A 202 -15.21 12.03 -1.97
N LEU A 203 -15.86 11.72 -3.09
CA LEU A 203 -15.20 11.66 -4.40
C LEU A 203 -14.60 13.01 -4.83
N ASP A 204 -15.21 14.11 -4.41
CA ASP A 204 -14.72 15.46 -4.71
C ASP A 204 -13.34 15.73 -4.09
N ASP A 205 -13.02 15.09 -2.95
CA ASP A 205 -11.69 15.17 -2.35
C ASP A 205 -10.62 14.55 -3.25
N PHE A 206 -10.93 13.40 -3.88
CA PHE A 206 -10.01 12.76 -4.83
C PHE A 206 -9.79 13.64 -6.06
N GLU A 207 -10.84 14.27 -6.59
CA GLU A 207 -10.73 15.18 -7.72
C GLU A 207 -9.90 16.42 -7.35
N ARG A 208 -10.18 17.04 -6.21
CA ARG A 208 -9.47 18.23 -5.71
C ARG A 208 -7.98 17.96 -5.51
N ILE A 209 -7.63 16.84 -4.85
CA ILE A 209 -6.25 16.45 -4.59
C ILE A 209 -5.56 16.07 -5.90
N GLY A 210 -6.25 15.34 -6.78
CA GLY A 210 -5.73 14.93 -8.09
C GLY A 210 -5.35 16.10 -9.01
N LYS A 211 -6.07 17.21 -8.92
CA LYS A 211 -5.75 18.44 -9.70
C LYS A 211 -4.39 19.05 -9.33
N ARG A 212 -3.91 18.85 -8.10
CA ARG A 212 -2.66 19.44 -7.61
C ARG A 212 -1.49 18.43 -7.52
N THR A 213 -1.80 17.14 -7.53
CA THR A 213 -0.78 16.09 -7.30
C THR A 213 -0.36 15.48 -8.65
N PRO A 214 0.89 15.65 -9.07
CA PRO A 214 1.42 15.00 -10.27
C PRO A 214 1.71 13.53 -10.01
N VAL A 215 1.72 12.71 -11.07
CA VAL A 215 2.28 11.35 -11.03
C VAL A 215 3.80 11.47 -11.02
N LEU A 216 4.45 10.94 -9.99
CA LEU A 216 5.89 11.06 -9.77
C LEU A 216 6.66 9.77 -10.03
N ALA A 217 6.00 8.60 -9.95
CA ALA A 217 6.62 7.30 -10.15
C ALA A 217 6.15 6.63 -11.44
N ASP A 218 7.10 6.04 -12.19
CA ASP A 218 6.84 5.35 -13.46
C ASP A 218 6.69 3.84 -13.22
N LEU A 219 5.69 3.45 -12.42
CA LEU A 219 5.49 2.07 -11.97
C LEU A 219 4.44 1.32 -12.81
N ARG A 220 4.65 0.02 -13.03
CA ARG A 220 3.64 -0.88 -13.63
C ARG A 220 2.36 -0.89 -12.79
N PRO A 221 1.17 -0.94 -13.41
CA PRO A 221 0.91 -1.32 -14.80
C PRO A 221 0.97 -0.15 -15.80
N SER A 222 0.87 1.10 -15.36
CA SER A 222 0.85 2.26 -16.25
C SER A 222 2.24 2.74 -16.69
N GLY A 223 3.27 2.35 -15.95
CA GLY A 223 4.66 2.67 -16.21
C GLY A 223 5.52 1.44 -16.50
N ASN A 224 6.84 1.61 -16.37
CA ASN A 224 7.83 0.65 -16.83
C ASN A 224 8.49 -0.18 -15.71
N TYR A 225 8.47 0.31 -14.47
CA TYR A 225 9.26 -0.24 -13.37
C TYR A 225 8.41 -1.08 -12.42
N LEU A 226 9.05 -2.06 -11.78
CA LEU A 226 8.44 -2.91 -10.76
C LEU A 226 8.57 -2.28 -9.37
N MET A 227 7.77 -2.74 -8.41
CA MET A 227 7.87 -2.31 -7.02
C MET A 227 9.23 -2.63 -6.39
N SER A 228 9.85 -3.76 -6.76
CA SER A 228 11.19 -4.13 -6.31
C SER A 228 12.25 -3.08 -6.68
N GLU A 229 12.15 -2.48 -7.87
CA GLU A 229 13.08 -1.44 -8.31
C GLU A 229 12.89 -0.13 -7.52
N LEU A 230 11.66 0.19 -7.10
CA LEU A 230 11.41 1.29 -6.18
C LEU A 230 11.93 0.99 -4.77
N ILE A 231 11.80 -0.25 -4.30
CA ILE A 231 12.33 -0.70 -3.00
C ILE A 231 13.85 -0.54 -2.97
N ASP A 232 14.55 -0.93 -4.03
CA ASP A 232 16.01 -0.87 -4.15
C ASP A 232 16.58 0.56 -3.99
N ILE A 233 15.79 1.57 -4.34
CA ILE A 233 16.21 2.99 -4.24
C ILE A 233 15.72 3.69 -2.97
N GLY A 234 15.02 2.99 -2.08
CA GLY A 234 14.57 3.53 -0.79
C GLY A 234 13.05 3.51 -0.55
N GLY A 235 12.27 2.97 -1.48
CA GLY A 235 10.83 2.79 -1.32
C GLY A 235 10.03 4.09 -1.43
N ILE A 236 8.94 4.24 -0.66
CA ILE A 236 8.04 5.40 -0.77
C ILE A 236 8.41 6.56 0.17
N VAL A 237 9.25 6.34 1.16
CA VAL A 237 9.60 7.38 2.14
C VAL A 237 10.32 8.57 1.49
N PRO A 238 11.32 8.40 0.61
CA PRO A 238 11.90 9.53 -0.12
C PRO A 238 10.90 10.26 -1.01
N LEU A 239 9.91 9.55 -1.58
CA LEU A 239 8.81 10.17 -2.34
C LEU A 239 7.97 11.07 -1.43
N MET A 240 7.52 10.55 -0.29
CA MET A 240 6.73 11.33 0.67
C MET A 240 7.51 12.53 1.19
N LYS A 241 8.82 12.39 1.45
CA LYS A 241 9.67 13.51 1.85
C LYS A 241 9.69 14.62 0.78
N GLN A 242 9.86 14.24 -0.50
CA GLN A 242 9.80 15.20 -1.61
C GLN A 242 8.41 15.84 -1.75
N MET A 243 7.33 15.09 -1.52
CA MET A 243 5.97 15.61 -1.55
C MET A 243 5.72 16.60 -0.41
N LEU A 244 6.26 16.33 0.79
CA LEU A 244 6.17 17.23 1.93
C LEU A 244 6.86 18.57 1.64
N GLU A 245 8.06 18.56 1.07
CA GLU A 245 8.80 19.77 0.67
C GLU A 245 8.11 20.61 -0.42
N LYS A 246 7.12 20.02 -1.10
CA LYS A 246 6.30 20.66 -2.13
C LYS A 246 4.88 20.99 -1.67
N ASP A 247 4.62 20.90 -0.37
CA ASP A 247 3.30 21.14 0.23
C ASP A 247 2.18 20.28 -0.41
N LEU A 248 2.53 19.08 -0.92
CA LEU A 248 1.57 18.15 -1.50
C LEU A 248 0.92 17.25 -0.44
N ILE A 249 1.57 17.06 0.71
CA ILE A 249 1.07 16.31 1.87
C ILE A 249 1.28 17.13 3.14
N ASP A 250 0.47 16.83 4.16
CA ASP A 250 0.51 17.48 5.48
C ASP A 250 1.38 16.67 6.45
N GLY A 251 2.53 17.22 6.80
CA GLY A 251 3.50 16.60 7.70
C GLY A 251 3.07 16.57 9.17
N SER A 252 2.07 17.36 9.57
CA SER A 252 1.62 17.47 10.97
C SER A 252 0.77 16.28 11.45
N GLN A 253 0.37 15.39 10.54
CA GLN A 253 -0.49 14.25 10.87
C GLN A 253 0.25 13.22 11.72
N MET A 254 -0.40 12.79 12.81
CA MET A 254 0.12 11.77 13.72
C MET A 254 0.18 10.40 13.03
N THR A 255 1.13 9.56 13.47
CA THR A 255 1.29 8.19 12.97
C THR A 255 1.39 7.18 14.12
N VAL A 256 1.39 5.88 13.79
CA VAL A 256 1.57 4.78 14.76
C VAL A 256 2.89 4.80 15.53
N THR A 257 3.85 5.64 15.13
CA THR A 257 5.08 5.83 15.90
C THR A 257 4.90 6.77 17.10
N GLY A 258 3.73 7.41 17.24
CA GLY A 258 3.49 8.48 18.21
C GLY A 258 4.13 9.82 17.83
N LYS A 259 4.69 9.90 16.62
CA LYS A 259 5.29 11.09 16.02
C LYS A 259 4.49 11.55 14.82
N THR A 260 4.71 12.78 14.39
CA THR A 260 4.15 13.30 13.15
C THR A 260 4.81 12.65 11.93
N LEU A 261 4.14 12.76 10.79
CA LEU A 261 4.68 12.29 9.51
C LEU A 261 5.99 13.02 9.18
N GLU A 262 6.06 14.34 9.38
CA GLU A 262 7.29 15.14 9.16
C GLU A 262 8.45 14.68 10.05
N GLU A 263 8.21 14.45 11.33
CA GLU A 263 9.23 13.93 12.25
C GLU A 263 9.77 12.56 11.81
N ASN A 264 8.88 11.68 11.33
CA ASN A 264 9.30 10.39 10.78
C ASN A 264 10.12 10.54 9.51
N LEU A 265 9.71 11.41 8.58
CA LEU A 265 10.39 11.60 7.30
C LEU A 265 11.74 12.32 7.44
N SER A 266 11.95 13.08 8.51
CA SER A 266 13.18 13.87 8.74
C SER A 266 14.45 13.02 8.79
N GLY A 267 14.35 11.76 9.26
CA GLY A 267 15.47 10.83 9.41
C GLY A 267 15.90 10.12 8.13
N TYR A 268 15.23 10.34 7.00
CA TYR A 268 15.51 9.64 5.74
C TYR A 268 16.13 10.56 4.69
N ASP A 269 16.95 9.97 3.82
CA ASP A 269 17.55 10.66 2.68
C ASP A 269 16.58 10.77 1.49
N HIS A 270 16.90 11.66 0.55
CA HIS A 270 16.26 11.73 -0.76
C HIS A 270 16.71 10.58 -1.66
N TYR A 271 15.95 10.35 -2.73
CA TYR A 271 16.41 9.41 -3.76
C TYR A 271 17.78 9.81 -4.30
N PRO A 272 18.66 8.84 -4.53
CA PRO A 272 19.92 9.09 -5.21
C PRO A 272 19.69 9.73 -6.60
N VAL A 273 20.48 10.77 -6.93
CA VAL A 273 20.33 11.52 -8.19
C VAL A 273 20.44 10.60 -9.43
N SER A 274 21.20 9.50 -9.34
CA SER A 274 21.38 8.52 -10.41
C SER A 274 20.08 7.77 -10.81
N TYR A 275 19.04 7.83 -9.98
CA TYR A 275 17.77 7.11 -10.22
C TYR A 275 16.60 8.02 -10.65
N THR A 276 16.89 9.19 -11.19
CA THR A 276 15.86 10.11 -11.71
C THR A 276 15.02 9.50 -12.83
N HIS A 277 15.49 8.47 -13.50
CA HIS A 277 14.78 7.74 -14.56
C HIS A 277 13.56 6.93 -14.07
N LEU A 278 13.46 6.65 -12.77
CA LEU A 278 12.27 6.01 -12.18
C LEU A 278 11.10 6.98 -11.95
N ARG A 279 11.32 8.27 -12.19
CA ARG A 279 10.26 9.29 -12.14
C ARG A 279 9.47 9.28 -13.43
N ALA A 280 8.15 9.42 -13.33
CA ALA A 280 7.32 9.69 -14.49
C ALA A 280 7.76 11.01 -15.13
N HIS A 281 7.91 11.04 -16.44
CA HIS A 281 8.08 12.28 -17.15
C HIS A 281 6.80 13.11 -16.98
N GLU A 282 6.94 14.35 -16.51
CA GLU A 282 5.82 15.28 -16.49
C GLU A 282 5.32 15.42 -17.93
N THR A 283 4.18 14.82 -18.23
CA THR A 283 3.45 15.14 -19.46
C THR A 283 2.90 16.54 -19.28
N PRO A 284 3.21 17.50 -20.17
CA PRO A 284 2.59 18.83 -20.11
C PRO A 284 1.07 18.63 -20.12
N ARG A 285 0.39 19.17 -19.12
CA ARG A 285 -1.07 19.21 -19.12
C ARG A 285 -1.51 20.11 -20.28
N HIS A 286 -2.16 19.53 -21.29
CA HIS A 286 -2.90 20.28 -22.30
C HIS A 286 -4.31 20.59 -21.79
#